data_930994fffc94cbee9d9ca3943ceed9ac
#
_entry.id   930994fffc94cbee9d9ca3943ceed9ac
#
_cell.length_a   1.000
_cell.length_b   1.000
_cell.length_c   1.000
_cell.angle_alpha   90.00
_cell.angle_beta   90.00
_cell.angle_gamma   90.00
#
_symmetry.space_group_name_H-M   'P 1'
#
loop_
_entity.id
_entity.type
_entity.pdbx_description
1 polymer ?
#
loop_
_entity_poly.entity_id
_entity_poly.type
_entity_poly.pdbx_seq_one_letter_code
_entity_poly.pdbx_strand_id
1 'polypeptide(L)'
;LIAEDVILGVGTVIRHPDLVNLYGCTIGDGTMIGAFVEIQRGASVGANCKISSHSFLCDGVTIEDGVFVGHGVMFINDLFPRAVNPDGSLQTEKDWKLVRTLVKVKASIGSNVTVMAGVTIGEGALIGAGAVVTKNVASYTKVAGVPARVMGKIAIGDGPDAR
;
A
#
# COMPACT_ATOMS: atom_id res chain seq x y z
N LEU A 1 11.97 -13.44 -5.20
CA LEU A 1 12.52 -13.90 -3.92
C LEU A 1 11.46 -13.79 -2.82
N ILE A 2 11.35 -14.82 -1.98
CA ILE A 2 10.70 -14.75 -0.66
C ILE A 2 11.80 -15.07 0.35
N ALA A 3 12.18 -14.08 1.15
CA ALA A 3 13.24 -14.23 2.13
C ALA A 3 12.76 -15.06 3.35
N GLU A 4 13.71 -15.65 4.08
CA GLU A 4 13.41 -16.50 5.25
C GLU A 4 12.78 -15.74 6.42
N ASP A 5 12.98 -14.42 6.47
CA ASP A 5 12.44 -13.52 7.51
C ASP A 5 11.02 -13.02 7.22
N VAL A 6 10.36 -13.51 6.15
CA VAL A 6 8.96 -13.20 5.84
C VAL A 6 8.02 -14.06 6.67
N ILE A 7 7.06 -13.41 7.33
CA ILE A 7 6.00 -14.11 8.08
C ILE A 7 4.75 -14.19 7.22
N LEU A 8 4.35 -15.43 6.88
CA LEU A 8 3.14 -15.71 6.10
C LEU A 8 2.05 -16.29 6.99
N GLY A 9 0.88 -15.72 6.94
CA GLY A 9 -0.33 -16.25 7.58
C GLY A 9 -0.87 -17.49 6.88
N VAL A 10 -1.78 -18.17 7.57
CA VAL A 10 -2.41 -19.41 7.08
C VAL A 10 -3.24 -19.12 5.82
N GLY A 11 -3.07 -19.94 4.79
CA GLY A 11 -3.82 -19.79 3.54
C GLY A 11 -3.42 -18.59 2.66
N THR A 12 -2.28 -17.95 2.94
CA THR A 12 -1.72 -16.91 2.05
C THR A 12 -1.43 -17.52 0.66
N VAL A 13 -1.83 -16.82 -0.39
CA VAL A 13 -1.65 -17.26 -1.78
C VAL A 13 -0.72 -16.32 -2.53
N ILE A 14 0.47 -16.77 -2.88
CA ILE A 14 1.40 -16.05 -3.75
C ILE A 14 1.33 -16.69 -5.13
N ARG A 15 0.72 -15.99 -6.10
CA ARG A 15 0.40 -16.55 -7.43
C ARG A 15 1.63 -16.96 -8.23
N HIS A 16 2.70 -16.20 -8.10
CA HIS A 16 3.96 -16.42 -8.82
C HIS A 16 5.13 -16.17 -7.87
N PRO A 17 5.51 -17.12 -7.00
CA PRO A 17 6.52 -16.91 -5.97
C PRO A 17 7.89 -16.54 -6.52
N ASP A 18 8.21 -16.96 -7.73
CA ASP A 18 9.49 -16.63 -8.40
C ASP A 18 9.53 -15.18 -8.94
N LEU A 19 8.35 -14.53 -9.03
CA LEU A 19 8.20 -13.19 -9.58
C LEU A 19 7.87 -12.12 -8.54
N VAL A 20 8.05 -12.41 -7.26
CA VAL A 20 7.86 -11.44 -6.17
C VAL A 20 9.17 -11.15 -5.45
N ASN A 21 9.24 -10.04 -4.73
CA ASN A 21 10.34 -9.69 -3.86
C ASN A 21 9.80 -9.32 -2.46
N LEU A 22 9.81 -10.30 -1.56
CA LEU A 22 9.27 -10.16 -0.20
C LEU A 22 10.40 -10.39 0.81
N TYR A 23 10.60 -9.47 1.74
CA TYR A 23 11.63 -9.58 2.78
C TYR A 23 11.29 -8.78 4.04
N GLY A 24 11.49 -9.37 5.21
CA GLY A 24 11.29 -8.74 6.52
C GLY A 24 9.89 -8.20 6.78
N CYS A 25 8.89 -8.71 6.05
CA CYS A 25 7.50 -8.25 6.12
C CYS A 25 6.59 -9.31 6.73
N THR A 26 5.39 -8.89 7.12
CA THR A 26 4.34 -9.78 7.63
C THR A 26 3.12 -9.71 6.73
N ILE A 27 2.56 -10.88 6.38
CA ILE A 27 1.37 -11.01 5.53
C ILE A 27 0.37 -11.90 6.27
N GLY A 28 -0.83 -11.37 6.51
CA GLY A 28 -1.89 -12.03 7.27
C GLY A 28 -2.62 -13.12 6.48
N ASP A 29 -3.44 -13.88 7.23
CA ASP A 29 -4.17 -15.05 6.75
C ASP A 29 -5.02 -14.78 5.52
N GLY A 30 -5.06 -15.72 4.59
CA GLY A 30 -5.92 -15.68 3.41
C GLY A 30 -5.60 -14.58 2.39
N THR A 31 -4.53 -13.80 2.61
CA THR A 31 -4.13 -12.71 1.72
C THR A 31 -3.54 -13.24 0.42
N MET A 32 -3.87 -12.55 -0.68
CA MET A 32 -3.43 -12.91 -2.04
C MET A 32 -2.43 -11.89 -2.58
N ILE A 33 -1.27 -12.35 -3.04
CA ILE A 33 -0.20 -11.54 -3.62
C ILE A 33 -0.05 -11.86 -5.11
N GLY A 34 -0.12 -10.83 -5.96
CA GLY A 34 0.09 -10.90 -7.39
C GLY A 34 1.57 -10.97 -7.79
N ALA A 35 1.83 -11.19 -9.08
CA ALA A 35 3.19 -11.18 -9.63
C ALA A 35 3.81 -9.79 -9.59
N PHE A 36 5.14 -9.73 -9.52
CA PHE A 36 5.93 -8.49 -9.53
C PHE A 36 5.60 -7.54 -8.38
N VAL A 37 5.09 -8.07 -7.27
CA VAL A 37 4.90 -7.31 -6.04
C VAL A 37 6.19 -7.30 -5.26
N GLU A 38 6.57 -6.13 -4.75
CA GLU A 38 7.61 -5.99 -3.74
C GLU A 38 7.00 -5.50 -2.43
N ILE A 39 7.34 -6.19 -1.32
CA ILE A 39 6.98 -5.78 0.04
C ILE A 39 8.25 -5.80 0.88
N GLN A 40 8.63 -4.64 1.35
CA GLN A 40 9.89 -4.43 2.06
C GLN A 40 9.78 -4.73 3.55
N ARG A 41 10.94 -4.84 4.18
CA ARG A 41 11.12 -4.97 5.63
C ARG A 41 10.35 -3.87 6.36
N GLY A 42 9.67 -4.26 7.46
CA GLY A 42 8.88 -3.32 8.26
C GLY A 42 7.50 -2.99 7.71
N ALA A 43 7.16 -3.44 6.49
CA ALA A 43 5.80 -3.37 5.98
C ALA A 43 4.95 -4.54 6.51
N SER A 44 3.66 -4.28 6.71
CA SER A 44 2.70 -5.30 7.15
C SER A 44 1.40 -5.25 6.35
N VAL A 45 0.88 -6.43 6.02
CA VAL A 45 -0.40 -6.62 5.34
C VAL A 45 -1.26 -7.52 6.20
N GLY A 46 -2.47 -7.08 6.50
CA GLY A 46 -3.47 -7.80 7.27
C GLY A 46 -4.04 -9.03 6.56
N ALA A 47 -5.09 -9.60 7.15
CA ALA A 47 -5.77 -10.79 6.64
C ALA A 47 -6.74 -10.45 5.50
N ASN A 48 -6.98 -11.44 4.61
CA ASN A 48 -7.96 -11.37 3.53
C ASN A 48 -7.78 -10.17 2.58
N CYS A 49 -6.57 -9.70 2.41
CA CYS A 49 -6.21 -8.64 1.46
C CYS A 49 -5.96 -9.19 0.06
N LYS A 50 -6.06 -8.30 -0.93
CA LYS A 50 -5.63 -8.57 -2.31
C LYS A 50 -4.62 -7.50 -2.72
N ILE A 51 -3.36 -7.90 -2.89
CA ILE A 51 -2.29 -7.03 -3.40
C ILE A 51 -2.04 -7.43 -4.85
N SER A 52 -2.48 -6.57 -5.76
CA SER A 52 -2.40 -6.86 -7.20
C SER A 52 -0.97 -6.63 -7.74
N SER A 53 -0.71 -7.16 -8.94
CA SER A 53 0.61 -7.17 -9.54
C SER A 53 1.26 -5.79 -9.70
N HIS A 54 2.59 -5.75 -9.67
CA HIS A 54 3.42 -4.55 -9.84
C HIS A 54 3.25 -3.50 -8.72
N SER A 55 2.67 -3.87 -7.58
CA SER A 55 2.56 -2.95 -6.44
C SER A 55 3.81 -2.97 -5.58
N PHE A 56 4.15 -1.81 -5.02
CA PHE A 56 5.31 -1.61 -4.17
C PHE A 56 4.88 -1.10 -2.80
N LEU A 57 5.16 -1.88 -1.76
CA LEU A 57 4.92 -1.54 -0.35
C LEU A 57 6.28 -1.35 0.34
N CYS A 58 6.68 -0.09 0.52
CA CYS A 58 7.94 0.24 1.20
C CYS A 58 7.85 0.07 2.72
N ASP A 59 9.00 0.13 3.39
CA ASP A 59 9.06 0.17 4.85
C ASP A 59 8.12 1.22 5.45
N GLY A 60 7.48 0.90 6.56
CA GLY A 60 6.54 1.76 7.28
C GLY A 60 5.11 1.76 6.76
N VAL A 61 4.80 0.96 5.73
CA VAL A 61 3.42 0.77 5.26
C VAL A 61 2.71 -0.29 6.09
N THR A 62 1.54 0.07 6.61
CA THR A 62 0.61 -0.86 7.26
C THR A 62 -0.68 -0.91 6.49
N ILE A 63 -1.04 -2.10 6.02
CA ILE A 63 -2.31 -2.42 5.39
C ILE A 63 -3.12 -3.26 6.38
N GLU A 64 -4.30 -2.78 6.79
CA GLU A 64 -5.20 -3.55 7.66
C GLU A 64 -6.01 -4.59 6.86
N ASP A 65 -6.91 -5.33 7.54
CA ASP A 65 -7.64 -6.45 6.96
C ASP A 65 -8.62 -6.07 5.84
N GLY A 66 -8.77 -6.97 4.87
CA GLY A 66 -9.77 -6.88 3.82
C GLY A 66 -9.51 -5.77 2.79
N VAL A 67 -8.31 -5.21 2.75
CA VAL A 67 -7.95 -4.14 1.82
C VAL A 67 -7.69 -4.69 0.41
N PHE A 68 -8.19 -3.96 -0.58
CA PHE A 68 -7.85 -4.18 -1.98
C PHE A 68 -6.81 -3.15 -2.44
N VAL A 69 -5.69 -3.63 -2.96
CA VAL A 69 -4.65 -2.83 -3.61
C VAL A 69 -4.59 -3.21 -5.09
N GLY A 70 -4.92 -2.27 -5.95
CA GLY A 70 -4.94 -2.42 -7.40
C GLY A 70 -3.54 -2.62 -7.99
N HIS A 71 -3.47 -2.81 -9.30
CA HIS A 71 -2.19 -3.01 -10.01
C HIS A 71 -1.34 -1.75 -10.01
N GLY A 72 -0.03 -1.90 -9.82
CA GLY A 72 0.92 -0.78 -9.95
C GLY A 72 0.75 0.32 -8.90
N VAL A 73 0.21 -0.01 -7.73
CA VAL A 73 0.13 0.97 -6.62
C VAL A 73 1.50 1.16 -5.99
N MET A 74 1.89 2.43 -5.83
CA MET A 74 3.18 2.82 -5.26
C MET A 74 3.00 3.56 -3.95
N PHE A 75 3.61 3.07 -2.87
CA PHE A 75 3.69 3.77 -1.60
C PHE A 75 5.04 4.47 -1.47
N ILE A 76 5.01 5.67 -0.89
CA ILE A 76 6.19 6.52 -0.65
C ILE A 76 6.39 6.62 0.86
N ASN A 77 7.62 6.54 1.34
CA ASN A 77 7.96 6.62 2.77
C ASN A 77 8.98 7.72 3.11
N ASP A 78 9.50 8.41 2.10
CA ASP A 78 10.38 9.58 2.25
C ASP A 78 9.73 10.80 1.58
N LEU A 79 9.60 11.91 2.33
CA LEU A 79 9.01 13.16 1.83
C LEU A 79 10.00 13.99 0.99
N PHE A 80 11.30 13.80 1.22
CA PHE A 80 12.36 14.60 0.60
C PHE A 80 13.52 13.72 0.11
N PRO A 81 13.28 12.75 -0.78
CA PRO A 81 14.29 11.79 -1.19
C PRO A 81 15.49 12.48 -1.84
N ARG A 82 16.68 12.07 -1.42
CA ARG A 82 17.95 12.51 -1.97
C ARG A 82 18.86 11.31 -2.17
N ALA A 83 19.63 11.30 -3.24
CA ALA A 83 20.64 10.28 -3.47
C ALA A 83 21.91 10.53 -2.64
N VAL A 84 22.23 11.80 -2.41
CA VAL A 84 23.48 12.22 -1.75
C VAL A 84 23.23 13.23 -0.64
N ASN A 85 24.13 13.24 0.33
CA ASN A 85 24.25 14.23 1.38
C ASN A 85 24.91 15.53 0.83
N PRO A 86 24.87 16.65 1.57
CA PRO A 86 25.51 17.92 1.14
C PRO A 86 27.01 17.81 0.86
N ASP A 87 27.70 16.84 1.47
CA ASP A 87 29.12 16.56 1.26
C ASP A 87 29.42 15.66 0.05
N GLY A 88 28.36 15.21 -0.68
CA GLY A 88 28.47 14.34 -1.84
C GLY A 88 28.50 12.85 -1.55
N SER A 89 28.49 12.42 -0.28
CA SER A 89 28.38 11.00 0.09
C SER A 89 26.97 10.46 -0.21
N LEU A 90 26.88 9.17 -0.55
CA LEU A 90 25.57 8.51 -0.73
C LEU A 90 24.78 8.50 0.58
N GLN A 91 23.50 8.83 0.51
CA GLN A 91 22.61 8.68 1.65
C GLN A 91 22.44 7.22 2.03
N THR A 92 22.32 6.99 3.32
CA THR A 92 22.07 5.71 3.98
C THR A 92 20.75 5.77 4.75
N GLU A 93 20.33 4.67 5.36
CA GLU A 93 19.14 4.60 6.21
C GLU A 93 19.16 5.60 7.39
N LYS A 94 20.33 6.15 7.74
CA LYS A 94 20.51 7.12 8.85
C LYS A 94 20.28 8.57 8.42
N ASP A 95 20.23 8.82 7.13
CA ASP A 95 20.28 10.17 6.56
C ASP A 95 18.88 10.71 6.21
N TRP A 96 17.84 9.88 6.34
CA TRP A 96 16.47 10.27 6.07
C TRP A 96 15.51 9.77 7.16
N LYS A 97 14.30 10.28 7.17
CA LYS A 97 13.29 9.96 8.19
C LYS A 97 12.15 9.16 7.58
N LEU A 98 11.98 7.93 8.05
CA LEU A 98 10.84 7.09 7.72
C LEU A 98 9.52 7.75 8.15
N VAL A 99 8.60 7.92 7.21
CA VAL A 99 7.24 8.43 7.46
C VAL A 99 6.23 7.34 7.15
N ARG A 100 5.53 6.88 8.19
CA ARG A 100 4.63 5.72 8.13
C ARG A 100 3.31 6.06 7.45
N THR A 101 2.78 5.10 6.69
CA THR A 101 1.48 5.17 6.00
C THR A 101 0.56 4.07 6.49
N LEU A 102 -0.72 4.40 6.70
CA LEU A 102 -1.74 3.47 7.18
C LEU A 102 -2.90 3.37 6.20
N VAL A 103 -3.25 2.16 5.81
CA VAL A 103 -4.49 1.85 5.07
C VAL A 103 -5.40 1.02 5.96
N LYS A 104 -6.54 1.60 6.32
CA LYS A 104 -7.49 0.99 7.25
C LYS A 104 -8.37 -0.07 6.57
N VAL A 105 -9.03 -0.86 7.42
CA VAL A 105 -9.83 -2.01 7.04
C VAL A 105 -10.76 -1.73 5.84
N LYS A 106 -10.84 -2.71 4.93
CA LYS A 106 -11.76 -2.69 3.78
C LYS A 106 -11.62 -1.51 2.81
N ALA A 107 -10.54 -0.72 2.91
CA ALA A 107 -10.26 0.31 1.91
C ALA A 107 -9.94 -0.34 0.54
N SER A 108 -10.25 0.38 -0.53
CA SER A 108 -9.95 -0.06 -1.90
C SER A 108 -9.13 1.00 -2.62
N ILE A 109 -7.98 0.59 -3.13
CA ILE A 109 -7.06 1.47 -3.86
C ILE A 109 -7.03 1.03 -5.31
N GLY A 110 -7.43 1.93 -6.21
CA GLY A 110 -7.43 1.69 -7.66
C GLY A 110 -6.02 1.52 -8.23
N SER A 111 -5.95 0.98 -9.45
CA SER A 111 -4.66 0.75 -10.13
C SER A 111 -3.91 2.04 -10.40
N ASN A 112 -2.56 1.95 -10.38
CA ASN A 112 -1.63 3.06 -10.64
C ASN A 112 -1.82 4.27 -9.70
N VAL A 113 -2.29 4.04 -8.48
CA VAL A 113 -2.34 5.07 -7.44
C VAL A 113 -0.97 5.24 -6.81
N THR A 114 -0.58 6.49 -6.56
CA THR A 114 0.55 6.83 -5.70
C THR A 114 0.04 7.34 -4.35
N VAL A 115 0.49 6.73 -3.25
CA VAL A 115 0.18 7.14 -1.89
C VAL A 115 1.41 7.80 -1.27
N MET A 116 1.31 9.09 -0.96
CA MET A 116 2.42 9.84 -0.37
C MET A 116 2.65 9.44 1.08
N ALA A 117 3.87 9.64 1.55
CA ALA A 117 4.30 9.35 2.91
C ALA A 117 3.42 10.07 3.95
N GLY A 118 3.10 9.38 5.05
CA GLY A 118 2.35 9.95 6.17
C GLY A 118 0.83 9.97 5.99
N VAL A 119 0.31 9.45 4.88
CA VAL A 119 -1.13 9.41 4.62
C VAL A 119 -1.81 8.29 5.40
N THR A 120 -2.97 8.60 5.97
CA THR A 120 -3.93 7.60 6.46
C THR A 120 -5.10 7.51 5.49
N ILE A 121 -5.33 6.32 4.92
CA ILE A 121 -6.52 6.01 4.13
C ILE A 121 -7.53 5.36 5.08
N GLY A 122 -8.69 6.02 5.27
CA GLY A 122 -9.72 5.61 6.21
C GLY A 122 -10.44 4.32 5.83
N GLU A 123 -11.13 3.72 6.79
CA GLU A 123 -11.92 2.49 6.64
C GLU A 123 -12.91 2.61 5.48
N GLY A 124 -12.96 1.58 4.62
CA GLY A 124 -13.87 1.52 3.50
C GLY A 124 -13.73 2.66 2.48
N ALA A 125 -12.65 3.44 2.52
CA ALA A 125 -12.41 4.48 1.52
C ALA A 125 -12.13 3.89 0.14
N LEU A 126 -12.49 4.62 -0.91
CA LEU A 126 -12.26 4.24 -2.30
C LEU A 126 -11.37 5.26 -2.99
N ILE A 127 -10.21 4.83 -3.43
CA ILE A 127 -9.24 5.64 -4.17
C ILE A 127 -9.37 5.31 -5.66
N GLY A 128 -9.75 6.29 -6.46
CA GLY A 128 -9.86 6.14 -7.92
C GLY A 128 -8.52 5.83 -8.57
N ALA A 129 -8.54 5.00 -9.62
CA ALA A 129 -7.33 4.64 -10.36
C ALA A 129 -6.57 5.86 -10.86
N GLY A 130 -5.24 5.80 -10.86
CA GLY A 130 -4.34 6.88 -11.29
C GLY A 130 -4.28 8.09 -10.36
N ALA A 131 -4.90 8.04 -9.18
CA ALA A 131 -4.87 9.15 -8.23
C ALA A 131 -3.51 9.30 -7.54
N VAL A 132 -3.17 10.52 -7.14
CA VAL A 132 -2.05 10.82 -6.24
C VAL A 132 -2.60 11.30 -4.91
N VAL A 133 -2.53 10.44 -3.88
CA VAL A 133 -3.08 10.71 -2.54
C VAL A 133 -2.05 11.47 -1.72
N THR A 134 -2.29 12.76 -1.52
CA THR A 134 -1.37 13.68 -0.83
C THR A 134 -1.84 14.06 0.58
N LYS A 135 -3.03 13.65 0.99
CA LYS A 135 -3.64 13.97 2.28
C LYS A 135 -4.43 12.77 2.80
N ASN A 136 -4.70 12.76 4.10
CA ASN A 136 -5.55 11.74 4.70
C ASN A 136 -6.91 11.68 4.02
N VAL A 137 -7.41 10.46 3.84
CA VAL A 137 -8.73 10.19 3.29
C VAL A 137 -9.64 9.72 4.42
N ALA A 138 -10.77 10.40 4.62
CA ALA A 138 -11.73 10.00 5.64
C ALA A 138 -12.39 8.65 5.30
N SER A 139 -12.85 7.94 6.33
CA SER A 139 -13.57 6.68 6.14
C SER A 139 -14.77 6.84 5.23
N TYR A 140 -15.07 5.81 4.44
CA TYR A 140 -16.21 5.75 3.51
C TYR A 140 -16.27 6.94 2.54
N THR A 141 -15.11 7.43 2.12
CA THR A 141 -15.00 8.57 1.19
C THR A 141 -14.37 8.11 -0.12
N LYS A 142 -14.95 8.53 -1.23
CA LYS A 142 -14.39 8.38 -2.57
C LYS A 142 -13.52 9.57 -2.90
N VAL A 143 -12.27 9.31 -3.32
CA VAL A 143 -11.35 10.34 -3.82
C VAL A 143 -10.76 9.92 -5.16
N ALA A 144 -10.45 10.89 -6.02
CA ALA A 144 -9.77 10.63 -7.30
C ALA A 144 -8.98 11.87 -7.75
N GLY A 145 -8.13 11.70 -8.76
CA GLY A 145 -7.40 12.76 -9.45
C GLY A 145 -5.98 13.01 -8.93
N VAL A 146 -5.29 13.98 -9.53
CA VAL A 146 -3.91 14.38 -9.24
C VAL A 146 -3.87 15.89 -9.01
N PRO A 147 -3.71 16.35 -7.76
CA PRO A 147 -3.80 15.57 -6.52
C PRO A 147 -5.23 15.08 -6.23
N ALA A 148 -5.36 13.99 -5.48
CA ALA A 148 -6.66 13.39 -5.16
C ALA A 148 -7.58 14.38 -4.43
N ARG A 149 -8.85 14.43 -4.84
CA ARG A 149 -9.92 15.25 -4.25
C ARG A 149 -11.14 14.40 -3.93
N VAL A 150 -11.90 14.84 -2.96
CA VAL A 150 -13.15 14.16 -2.56
C VAL A 150 -14.16 14.24 -3.72
N MET A 151 -14.68 13.06 -4.10
CA MET A 151 -15.70 12.89 -5.14
C MET A 151 -17.08 12.56 -4.56
N GLY A 152 -17.13 12.20 -3.28
CA GLY A 152 -18.37 11.85 -2.60
C GLY A 152 -18.16 10.90 -1.44
N LYS A 153 -19.27 10.42 -0.87
CA LYS A 153 -19.31 9.40 0.17
C LYS A 153 -19.72 8.06 -0.42
N ILE A 154 -19.34 7.00 0.27
CA ILE A 154 -19.76 5.63 -0.01
C ILE A 154 -20.81 5.29 1.04
N ALA A 155 -22.00 4.83 0.64
CA ALA A 155 -22.99 4.37 1.58
C ALA A 155 -22.51 3.06 2.24
N ILE A 156 -22.73 2.94 3.55
CA ILE A 156 -22.44 1.70 4.28
C ILE A 156 -23.44 0.66 3.77
N GLY A 157 -22.94 -0.34 3.05
CA GLY A 157 -23.79 -1.36 2.43
C GLY A 157 -23.81 -1.32 0.89
N ASP A 158 -23.19 -0.34 0.25
CA ASP A 158 -22.99 -0.35 -1.19
C ASP A 158 -22.06 -1.53 -1.57
N GLY A 159 -22.71 -2.61 -1.97
CA GLY A 159 -22.09 -3.77 -2.60
C GLY A 159 -21.89 -3.53 -4.11
N PRO A 160 -21.43 -4.56 -4.84
CA PRO A 160 -21.21 -4.48 -6.29
C PRO A 160 -22.44 -4.12 -7.12
N ASP A 161 -23.62 -4.15 -6.54
CA ASP A 161 -24.89 -3.81 -7.18
C ASP A 161 -25.25 -2.32 -7.12
N ALA A 162 -24.45 -1.49 -6.46
CA ALA A 162 -24.65 -0.03 -6.34
C ALA A 162 -23.97 0.75 -7.49
N ARG A 163 -24.04 0.22 -8.73
CA ARG A 163 -23.50 0.86 -9.94
C ARG A 163 -24.59 1.58 -10.71
#